data_ccadb0e024680dab126d0237b5becdff
#
_entry.id   ccadb0e024680dab126d0237b5becdff
#
_cell.length_a   1.000
_cell.length_b   1.000
_cell.length_c   1.000
_cell.angle_alpha   90.00
_cell.angle_beta   90.00
_cell.angle_gamma   90.00
#
_symmetry.space_group_name_H-M   'P 1'
#
loop_
_entity.id
_entity.type
_entity.pdbx_description
1 polymer ?
#
loop_
_entity_poly.entity_id
_entity_poly.type
_entity_poly.pdbx_seq_one_letter_code
_entity_poly.pdbx_strand_id
1 'polypeptide(L)'
;EIYYAQLNPVVGSEQGGIRPVLVVQNDIGNQYSPTTIILAITSQINKAKLPTHVELKGEEFGLERDSVILAEQIRTVDKTRLKQRISVLNEDTMAKVNQALSVSLGLSEI
;
A
#
# COMPACT_ATOMS: atom_id res chain seq x y z
N GLU A 1 -0.16 8.11 -3.46
CA GLU A 1 -1.09 7.79 -4.55
C GLU A 1 -1.45 6.31 -4.53
N ILE A 2 -2.72 6.01 -4.82
CA ILE A 2 -3.21 4.64 -4.92
C ILE A 2 -3.34 4.28 -6.41
N TYR A 3 -2.77 3.14 -6.79
CA TYR A 3 -2.82 2.61 -8.15
C TYR A 3 -3.30 1.16 -8.14
N TYR A 4 -3.91 0.71 -9.23
CA TYR A 4 -3.98 -0.71 -9.52
C TYR A 4 -2.62 -1.18 -10.02
N ALA A 5 -2.17 -2.34 -9.56
CA ALA A 5 -0.90 -2.92 -9.96
C ALA A 5 -1.02 -4.42 -10.16
N GLN A 6 -0.26 -4.96 -11.13
CA GLN A 6 -0.10 -6.40 -11.31
C GLN A 6 1.01 -6.90 -10.38
N LEU A 7 0.65 -7.69 -9.40
CA LEU A 7 1.56 -8.14 -8.35
C LEU A 7 2.13 -9.54 -8.58
N ASN A 8 1.58 -10.31 -9.53
CA ASN A 8 2.13 -11.63 -9.84
C ASN A 8 3.47 -11.51 -10.56
N PRO A 9 4.39 -12.47 -10.39
CA PRO A 9 4.28 -13.64 -9.53
C PRO A 9 4.54 -13.33 -8.06
N VAL A 10 3.90 -14.10 -7.18
CA VAL A 10 4.08 -14.00 -5.72
C VAL A 10 4.34 -15.37 -5.14
N VAL A 11 4.81 -15.41 -3.86
CA VAL A 11 5.07 -16.65 -3.14
C VAL A 11 4.28 -16.64 -1.82
N GLY A 12 3.61 -17.74 -1.54
CA GLY A 12 2.96 -17.96 -0.26
C GLY A 12 1.89 -16.93 0.07
N SER A 13 2.05 -16.28 1.22
CA SER A 13 1.06 -15.33 1.77
C SER A 13 1.13 -13.93 1.18
N GLU A 14 1.99 -13.70 0.19
CA GLU A 14 2.07 -12.40 -0.47
C GLU A 14 0.79 -12.11 -1.26
N GLN A 15 0.41 -10.83 -1.31
CA GLN A 15 -0.74 -10.41 -2.12
C GLN A 15 -0.39 -10.50 -3.61
N GLY A 16 -1.23 -11.19 -4.39
CA GLY A 16 -1.01 -11.37 -5.83
C GLY A 16 -2.17 -10.88 -6.67
N GLY A 17 -2.01 -10.97 -8.01
CA GLY A 17 -3.01 -10.53 -8.98
C GLY A 17 -3.01 -9.03 -9.19
N ILE A 18 -4.08 -8.50 -9.82
CA ILE A 18 -4.26 -7.06 -10.01
C ILE A 18 -5.01 -6.52 -8.80
N ARG A 19 -4.35 -5.63 -8.06
CA ARG A 19 -4.87 -5.12 -6.78
C ARG A 19 -4.51 -3.66 -6.60
N PRO A 20 -5.27 -2.92 -5.78
CA PRO A 20 -4.84 -1.58 -5.39
C PRO A 20 -3.59 -1.66 -4.51
N VAL A 21 -2.71 -0.69 -4.70
CA VAL A 21 -1.48 -0.55 -3.91
C VAL A 21 -1.26 0.92 -3.58
N LEU A 22 -0.54 1.19 -2.49
CA LEU A 22 -0.13 2.54 -2.13
C LEU A 22 1.33 2.74 -2.50
N VAL A 23 1.62 3.77 -3.28
CA VAL A 23 3.00 4.16 -3.60
C VAL A 23 3.56 4.99 -2.46
N VAL A 24 4.69 4.57 -1.90
CA VAL A 24 5.30 5.22 -0.73
C VAL A 24 6.75 5.69 -0.95
N GLN A 25 7.34 5.40 -2.12
CA GLN A 25 8.69 5.87 -2.42
C GLN A 25 8.71 7.41 -2.49
N ASN A 26 9.83 8.03 -2.06
CA ASN A 26 9.98 9.47 -2.08
C ASN A 26 9.92 10.02 -3.52
N ASP A 27 9.64 11.33 -3.64
CA ASP A 27 9.39 11.96 -4.94
C ASP A 27 10.60 11.91 -5.87
N ILE A 28 11.80 12.01 -5.34
CA ILE A 28 13.03 11.93 -6.16
C ILE A 28 13.17 10.53 -6.74
N GLY A 29 12.99 9.50 -5.92
CA GLY A 29 13.01 8.12 -6.40
C GLY A 29 11.91 7.88 -7.43
N ASN A 30 10.70 8.40 -7.21
CA ASN A 30 9.61 8.24 -8.16
C ASN A 30 9.87 8.94 -9.49
N GLN A 31 10.60 10.06 -9.48
CA GLN A 31 10.89 10.79 -10.70
C GLN A 31 11.97 10.11 -11.56
N TYR A 32 12.99 9.54 -10.94
CA TYR A 32 14.20 9.09 -11.65
C TYR A 32 14.39 7.57 -11.69
N SER A 33 13.76 6.83 -10.81
CA SER A 33 13.93 5.38 -10.76
C SER A 33 12.93 4.66 -11.67
N PRO A 34 13.32 3.57 -12.34
CA PRO A 34 12.37 2.72 -13.06
C PRO A 34 11.49 1.88 -12.13
N THR A 35 11.84 1.82 -10.85
CA THR A 35 11.08 1.08 -9.83
C THR A 35 10.46 2.02 -8.81
N THR A 36 9.49 1.53 -8.06
CA THR A 36 8.91 2.25 -6.95
C THR A 36 8.63 1.30 -5.79
N ILE A 37 8.39 1.86 -4.60
CA ILE A 37 8.09 1.08 -3.40
C ILE A 37 6.60 1.21 -3.14
N ILE A 38 5.94 0.07 -2.91
CA ILE A 38 4.51 0.01 -2.67
C ILE A 38 4.18 -0.75 -1.40
N LEU A 39 3.00 -0.47 -0.87
CA LEU A 39 2.35 -1.28 0.17
C LEU A 39 1.12 -1.94 -0.43
N ALA A 40 0.91 -3.21 -0.09
CA ALA A 40 -0.27 -3.93 -0.54
C ALA A 40 -1.53 -3.39 0.15
N ILE A 41 -2.65 -3.42 -0.55
CA ILE A 41 -3.97 -3.08 -0.03
C ILE A 41 -4.88 -4.29 -0.25
N THR A 42 -5.65 -4.66 0.77
CA THR A 42 -6.57 -5.79 0.68
C THR A 42 -7.97 -5.39 1.15
N SER A 43 -8.99 -5.98 0.54
CA SER A 43 -10.37 -5.86 1.00
C SER A 43 -10.77 -6.95 2.00
N GLN A 44 -9.87 -7.88 2.29
CA GLN A 44 -10.12 -8.92 3.28
C GLN A 44 -9.75 -8.39 4.67
N ILE A 45 -10.73 -7.77 5.32
CA ILE A 45 -10.51 -7.05 6.59
C ILE A 45 -11.10 -7.78 7.78
N ASN A 46 -11.43 -9.05 7.65
CA ASN A 46 -12.03 -9.85 8.70
C ASN A 46 -11.01 -10.47 9.66
N LYS A 47 -9.75 -10.10 9.53
CA LYS A 47 -8.67 -10.61 10.38
C LYS A 47 -8.44 -9.70 11.57
N ALA A 48 -7.74 -10.22 12.59
CA ALA A 48 -7.29 -9.42 13.71
C ALA A 48 -6.41 -8.27 13.18
N LYS A 49 -6.63 -7.08 13.71
CA LYS A 49 -5.86 -5.91 13.30
C LYS A 49 -4.46 -5.94 13.89
N LEU A 50 -3.49 -5.56 13.07
CA LEU A 50 -2.10 -5.39 13.49
C LEU A 50 -1.76 -3.90 13.55
N PRO A 51 -0.74 -3.51 14.33
CA PRO A 51 -0.28 -2.12 14.34
C PRO A 51 0.21 -1.63 12.98
N THR A 52 0.49 -2.54 12.07
CA THR A 52 0.94 -2.24 10.70
C THR A 52 -0.21 -2.10 9.72
N HIS A 53 -1.46 -2.22 10.17
CA HIS A 53 -2.64 -2.10 9.32
C HIS A 53 -3.24 -0.70 9.41
N VAL A 54 -3.61 -0.14 8.25
CA VAL A 54 -4.30 1.16 8.17
C VAL A 54 -5.59 0.97 7.38
N GLU A 55 -6.73 1.28 8.01
CA GLU A 55 -8.04 1.12 7.40
C GLU A 55 -8.33 2.25 6.42
N LEU A 56 -8.98 1.90 5.31
CA LEU A 56 -9.44 2.83 4.27
C LEU A 56 -10.94 2.63 4.03
N LYS A 57 -11.70 3.72 4.06
CA LYS A 57 -13.09 3.71 3.60
C LYS A 57 -13.09 3.72 2.08
N GLY A 58 -13.69 2.69 1.46
CA GLY A 58 -13.69 2.57 0.01
C GLY A 58 -14.27 3.77 -0.70
N GLU A 59 -15.40 4.28 -0.24
CA GLU A 59 -16.06 5.44 -0.85
C GLU A 59 -15.25 6.72 -0.77
N GLU A 60 -14.42 6.86 0.27
CA GLU A 60 -13.58 8.03 0.47
C GLU A 60 -12.40 8.06 -0.50
N PHE A 61 -11.89 6.91 -0.87
CA PHE A 61 -10.65 6.78 -1.65
C PHE A 61 -10.85 6.14 -3.02
N GLY A 62 -12.07 6.02 -3.48
CA GLY A 62 -12.36 5.50 -4.82
C GLY A 62 -12.15 4.01 -4.97
N LEU A 63 -12.18 3.26 -3.88
CA LEU A 63 -12.08 1.80 -3.88
C LEU A 63 -13.47 1.18 -3.88
N GLU A 64 -13.60 0.01 -4.49
CA GLU A 64 -14.89 -0.69 -4.55
C GLU A 64 -15.39 -1.13 -3.18
N ARG A 65 -14.47 -1.40 -2.26
CA ARG A 65 -14.77 -1.89 -0.90
C ARG A 65 -13.90 -1.19 0.11
N ASP A 66 -14.36 -1.17 1.36
CA ASP A 66 -13.51 -0.81 2.48
C ASP A 66 -12.31 -1.76 2.50
N SER A 67 -11.14 -1.23 2.77
CA SER A 67 -9.88 -1.95 2.58
C SER A 67 -8.92 -1.64 3.71
N VAL A 68 -7.79 -2.36 3.71
CA VAL A 68 -6.73 -2.18 4.69
C VAL A 68 -5.41 -2.10 3.95
N ILE A 69 -4.59 -1.10 4.29
CA ILE A 69 -3.21 -1.03 3.84
C ILE A 69 -2.38 -1.94 4.77
N LEU A 70 -1.57 -2.80 4.18
CA LEU A 70 -0.74 -3.75 4.89
C LEU A 70 0.71 -3.23 4.89
N ALA A 71 1.09 -2.48 5.92
CA ALA A 71 2.43 -1.89 5.98
C ALA A 71 3.53 -2.92 6.27
N GLU A 72 3.18 -4.16 6.57
CA GLU A 72 4.13 -5.27 6.64
C GLU A 72 4.41 -5.89 5.27
N GLN A 73 3.62 -5.61 4.25
CA GLN A 73 3.84 -6.09 2.89
C GLN A 73 4.39 -4.98 2.01
N ILE A 74 5.67 -4.72 2.21
CA ILE A 74 6.42 -3.72 1.46
C ILE A 74 7.07 -4.41 0.26
N ARG A 75 6.93 -3.81 -0.92
CA ARG A 75 7.48 -4.42 -2.13
C ARG A 75 8.00 -3.36 -3.07
N THR A 76 9.16 -3.63 -3.68
CA THR A 76 9.67 -2.84 -4.80
C THR A 76 9.16 -3.46 -6.09
N VAL A 77 8.57 -2.65 -6.95
CA VAL A 77 8.03 -3.11 -8.23
C VAL A 77 8.55 -2.22 -9.35
N ASP A 78 8.65 -2.79 -10.55
CA ASP A 78 8.88 -2.00 -11.74
C ASP A 78 7.64 -1.13 -12.00
N LYS A 79 7.84 0.10 -12.41
CA LYS A 79 6.73 1.03 -12.65
C LYS A 79 5.76 0.54 -13.73
N THR A 80 6.21 -0.34 -14.63
CA THR A 80 5.34 -0.93 -15.64
C THR A 80 4.25 -1.82 -15.05
N ARG A 81 4.40 -2.24 -13.78
CA ARG A 81 3.35 -2.99 -13.09
C ARG A 81 2.19 -2.11 -12.64
N LEU A 82 2.39 -0.80 -12.54
CA LEU A 82 1.33 0.14 -12.16
C LEU A 82 0.38 0.34 -13.36
N LYS A 83 -0.91 0.25 -13.09
CA LYS A 83 -1.95 0.40 -14.11
C LYS A 83 -2.67 1.75 -13.89
N GLN A 84 -3.94 1.75 -13.63
CA GLN A 84 -4.73 2.96 -13.48
C GLN A 84 -4.51 3.58 -12.09
N ARG A 85 -4.34 4.90 -12.05
CA ARG A 85 -4.35 5.65 -10.79
C ARG A 85 -5.79 5.72 -10.26
N ILE A 86 -5.94 5.47 -8.96
CA ILE A 86 -7.25 5.48 -8.31
C ILE A 86 -7.50 6.79 -7.59
N SER A 87 -6.60 7.16 -6.66
CA SER A 87 -6.78 8.36 -5.82
C SER A 87 -5.49 8.70 -5.07
N VAL A 88 -5.60 9.69 -4.18
CA VAL A 88 -4.50 10.15 -3.32
C VAL A 88 -4.99 10.13 -1.88
N LEU A 89 -4.17 9.66 -0.94
CA LEU A 89 -4.50 9.72 0.49
C LEU A 89 -4.43 11.16 0.98
N ASN A 90 -5.31 11.49 1.94
CA ASN A 90 -5.23 12.75 2.67
C ASN A 90 -4.07 12.69 3.68
N GLU A 91 -3.73 13.86 4.24
CA GLU A 91 -2.60 13.98 5.18
C GLU A 91 -2.79 13.14 6.44
N ASP A 92 -4.00 13.09 6.98
CA ASP A 92 -4.29 12.34 8.20
C ASP A 92 -4.07 10.84 7.99
N THR A 93 -4.56 10.31 6.89
CA THR A 93 -4.39 8.89 6.57
C THR A 93 -2.92 8.59 6.26
N MET A 94 -2.24 9.49 5.57
CA MET A 94 -0.81 9.31 5.28
C MET A 94 0.02 9.32 6.56
N ALA A 95 -0.34 10.13 7.56
CA ALA A 95 0.33 10.11 8.86
C ALA A 95 0.19 8.75 9.55
N LYS A 96 -0.99 8.12 9.43
CA LYS A 96 -1.20 6.77 9.95
C LYS A 96 -0.34 5.74 9.23
N VAL A 97 -0.19 5.89 7.92
CA VAL A 97 0.69 5.01 7.12
C VAL A 97 2.14 5.17 7.56
N ASN A 98 2.59 6.40 7.76
CA ASN A 98 3.96 6.66 8.23
C ASN A 98 4.23 5.99 9.57
N GLN A 99 3.28 6.06 10.50
CA GLN A 99 3.40 5.41 11.80
C GLN A 99 3.43 3.88 11.65
N ALA A 100 2.54 3.32 10.83
CA ALA A 100 2.49 1.89 10.59
C ALA A 100 3.79 1.38 9.94
N LEU A 101 4.37 2.15 9.01
CA LEU A 101 5.66 1.82 8.41
C LEU A 101 6.79 1.86 9.45
N SER A 102 6.80 2.85 10.34
CA SER A 102 7.80 2.92 11.40
C SER A 102 7.75 1.69 12.29
N VAL A 103 6.56 1.22 12.63
CA VAL A 103 6.38 -0.01 13.41
C VAL A 103 6.85 -1.22 12.60
N SER A 104 6.43 -1.33 11.35
CA SER A 104 6.76 -2.46 10.46
C SER A 104 8.27 -2.62 10.28
N LEU A 105 8.99 -1.50 10.15
CA LEU A 105 10.44 -1.50 9.92
C LEU A 105 11.25 -1.49 11.22
N GLY A 106 10.58 -1.54 12.38
CA GLY A 106 11.26 -1.54 13.67
C GLY A 106 11.88 -0.19 14.04
N LEU A 107 11.39 0.90 13.45
CA LEU A 107 11.91 2.24 13.71
C LEU A 107 11.23 2.90 14.92
N SER A 108 10.10 2.37 15.35
CA SER A 108 9.41 2.81 16.54
C SER A 108 8.78 1.61 17.25
N GLU A 109 8.54 1.77 18.54
CA GLU A 109 7.86 0.74 19.33
C GLU A 109 6.35 0.82 19.12
N ILE A 110 5.71 -0.31 19.34
CA ILE A 110 4.25 -0.41 19.28
C ILE A 110 3.60 0.26 20.49
#